data_63e76c58de917c9921e2c936f9971ebf
#
_entry.id   63e76c58de917c9921e2c936f9971ebf
#
_cell.length_a   1.000
_cell.length_b   1.000
_cell.length_c   1.000
_cell.angle_alpha   90.00
_cell.angle_beta   90.00
_cell.angle_gamma   90.00
#
_symmetry.space_group_name_H-M   'P 1'
#
loop_
_entity.id
_entity.type
_entity.pdbx_description
1 polymer ?
#
loop_
_entity_poly.entity_id
_entity_poly.type
_entity_poly.pdbx_seq_one_letter_code
_entity_poly.pdbx_strand_id
1 'polypeptide(L)'
;MSGNVLVLAEHEGKQISEGTYELLGAARGLAAALGGTAEVALFGPRELAAQLGGADTVVSVDHPALAEYLPEAYEQALLAVLAARSPRLVLMSTATPGLDLGAALAVRWQAPLAAYVTKLEAADGAIVATAAILGGKVLAELELTGEKAIATV
;
A
#
# COMPACT_ATOMS: atom_id res chain seq x y z
N MET A 1 -5.22 -10.58 -14.96
CA MET A 1 -5.29 -9.54 -13.91
C MET A 1 -4.49 -10.02 -12.71
N SER A 2 -3.59 -9.21 -12.20
CA SER A 2 -2.83 -9.56 -10.99
C SER A 2 -3.74 -9.53 -9.77
N GLY A 3 -3.61 -10.49 -8.85
CA GLY A 3 -4.24 -10.48 -7.53
C GLY A 3 -3.30 -9.95 -6.44
N ASN A 4 -2.11 -9.43 -6.82
CA ASN A 4 -1.09 -9.03 -5.88
C ASN A 4 -1.50 -7.77 -5.09
N VAL A 5 -1.15 -7.76 -3.83
CA VAL A 5 -1.34 -6.62 -2.92
C VAL A 5 0.03 -6.09 -2.52
N LEU A 6 0.30 -4.82 -2.82
CA LEU A 6 1.55 -4.15 -2.51
C LEU A 6 1.38 -3.26 -1.28
N VAL A 7 2.21 -3.43 -0.28
CA VAL A 7 2.31 -2.56 0.90
C VAL A 7 3.48 -1.60 0.72
N LEU A 8 3.29 -0.31 0.94
CA LEU A 8 4.40 0.62 1.12
C LEU A 8 4.90 0.51 2.56
N ALA A 9 6.13 0.05 2.75
CA ALA A 9 6.74 -0.04 4.06
C ALA A 9 7.15 1.33 4.58
N GLU A 10 6.90 1.56 5.86
CA GLU A 10 7.42 2.69 6.62
C GLU A 10 8.42 2.18 7.65
N HIS A 11 9.46 2.98 7.92
CA HIS A 11 10.47 2.66 8.89
C HIS A 11 11.00 3.91 9.59
N GLU A 12 11.46 3.75 10.81
CA GLU A 12 12.19 4.75 11.56
C GLU A 12 13.58 4.24 11.88
N GLY A 13 14.60 4.90 11.35
CA GLY A 13 15.98 4.45 11.48
C GLY A 13 16.16 3.02 10.95
N LYS A 14 16.43 2.07 11.86
CA LYS A 14 16.69 0.67 11.52
C LYS A 14 15.55 -0.29 11.85
N GLN A 15 14.34 0.22 12.05
CA GLN A 15 13.19 -0.58 12.41
C GLN A 15 12.01 -0.31 11.48
N ILE A 16 11.37 -1.37 11.00
CA ILE A 16 10.10 -1.30 10.29
C ILE A 16 9.01 -0.91 11.30
N SER A 17 8.09 -0.04 10.89
CA SER A 17 6.97 0.41 11.73
C SER A 17 5.97 -0.72 12.01
N GLU A 18 5.31 -0.66 13.17
CA GLU A 18 4.23 -1.61 13.50
C GLU A 18 3.10 -1.56 12.47
N GLY A 19 2.73 -0.37 12.00
CA GLY A 19 1.71 -0.20 10.97
C GLY A 19 2.03 -0.96 9.68
N THR A 20 3.30 -1.05 9.29
CA THR A 20 3.72 -1.86 8.14
C THR A 20 3.40 -3.34 8.34
N TYR A 21 3.63 -3.87 9.54
CA TYR A 21 3.31 -5.28 9.82
C TYR A 21 1.81 -5.55 9.84
N GLU A 22 1.01 -4.61 10.35
CA GLU A 22 -0.45 -4.69 10.32
C GLU A 22 -0.96 -4.70 8.88
N LEU A 23 -0.47 -3.77 8.05
CA LEU A 23 -0.79 -3.71 6.62
C LEU A 23 -0.36 -4.98 5.88
N LEU A 24 0.81 -5.53 6.20
CA LEU A 24 1.28 -6.77 5.59
C LEU A 24 0.40 -7.97 5.99
N GLY A 25 -0.06 -8.01 7.24
CA GLY A 25 -1.04 -9.00 7.69
C GLY A 25 -2.34 -8.94 6.89
N ALA A 26 -2.89 -7.74 6.72
CA ALA A 26 -4.08 -7.51 5.89
C ALA A 26 -3.84 -7.87 4.41
N ALA A 27 -2.68 -7.46 3.86
CA ALA A 27 -2.30 -7.74 2.47
C ALA A 27 -2.27 -9.24 2.16
N ARG A 28 -1.77 -10.06 3.08
CA ARG A 28 -1.73 -11.52 2.90
C ARG A 28 -3.12 -12.13 2.78
N GLY A 29 -4.05 -11.71 3.63
CA GLY A 29 -5.44 -12.18 3.56
C GLY A 29 -6.13 -11.75 2.27
N LEU A 30 -5.96 -10.49 1.87
CA LEU A 30 -6.53 -9.94 0.64
C LEU A 30 -5.93 -10.60 -0.61
N ALA A 31 -4.59 -10.74 -0.66
CA ALA A 31 -3.90 -11.39 -1.77
C ALA A 31 -4.36 -12.85 -1.94
N ALA A 32 -4.50 -13.59 -0.85
CA ALA A 32 -5.02 -14.96 -0.90
C ALA A 32 -6.44 -15.03 -1.49
N ALA A 33 -7.32 -14.10 -1.09
CA ALA A 33 -8.69 -14.02 -1.63
C ALA A 33 -8.73 -13.58 -3.11
N LEU A 34 -7.74 -12.80 -3.56
CA LEU A 34 -7.61 -12.32 -4.93
C LEU A 34 -6.80 -13.26 -5.83
N GLY A 35 -6.25 -14.34 -5.29
CA GLY A 35 -5.41 -15.30 -6.04
C GLY A 35 -4.03 -14.75 -6.41
N GLY A 36 -3.47 -13.88 -5.58
CA GLY A 36 -2.16 -13.25 -5.77
C GLY A 36 -1.22 -13.41 -4.59
N THR A 37 -0.22 -12.54 -4.51
CA THR A 37 0.84 -12.53 -3.49
C THR A 37 0.87 -11.20 -2.74
N ALA A 38 1.34 -11.24 -1.48
CA ALA A 38 1.59 -10.05 -0.69
C ALA A 38 3.02 -9.55 -0.92
N GLU A 39 3.13 -8.35 -1.46
CA GLU A 39 4.40 -7.71 -1.80
C GLU A 39 4.63 -6.46 -0.94
N VAL A 40 5.89 -6.12 -0.72
CA VAL A 40 6.27 -4.90 0.01
C VAL A 40 7.22 -4.07 -0.84
N ALA A 41 6.93 -2.78 -0.99
CA ALA A 41 7.88 -1.79 -1.47
C ALA A 41 8.60 -1.18 -0.27
N LEU A 42 9.92 -1.34 -0.21
CA LEU A 42 10.78 -0.81 0.83
C LEU A 42 11.69 0.26 0.22
N PHE A 43 11.53 1.51 0.66
CA PHE A 43 12.39 2.62 0.29
C PHE A 43 13.30 2.97 1.45
N GLY A 44 14.60 2.75 1.26
CA GLY A 44 15.61 2.95 2.27
C GLY A 44 16.62 1.81 2.37
N PRO A 45 17.28 1.66 3.53
CA PRO A 45 18.35 0.69 3.69
C PRO A 45 17.91 -0.74 3.39
N ARG A 46 18.63 -1.39 2.49
CA ARG A 46 18.29 -2.74 2.01
C ARG A 46 18.26 -3.80 3.11
N GLU A 47 19.06 -3.62 4.15
CA GLU A 47 19.10 -4.55 5.29
C GLU A 47 17.77 -4.66 6.04
N LEU A 48 16.90 -3.66 5.94
CA LEU A 48 15.56 -3.70 6.53
C LEU A 48 14.66 -4.77 5.91
N ALA A 49 14.95 -5.21 4.69
CA ALA A 49 14.19 -6.27 4.04
C ALA A 49 14.16 -7.58 4.86
N ALA A 50 15.21 -7.85 5.65
CA ALA A 50 15.25 -9.01 6.54
C ALA A 50 14.16 -9.00 7.61
N GLN A 51 13.60 -7.85 7.94
CA GLN A 51 12.50 -7.70 8.91
C GLN A 51 11.12 -7.95 8.28
N LEU A 52 11.04 -8.10 6.97
CA LEU A 52 9.80 -8.24 6.20
C LEU A 52 9.53 -9.68 5.75
N GLY A 53 9.92 -10.66 6.55
CA GLY A 53 9.79 -12.09 6.26
C GLY A 53 8.34 -12.60 6.11
N GLY A 54 7.33 -11.78 6.41
CA GLY A 54 5.93 -12.09 6.14
C GLY A 54 5.48 -11.78 4.71
N ALA A 55 6.31 -11.10 3.90
CA ALA A 55 6.03 -10.80 2.50
C ALA A 55 6.49 -11.94 1.60
N ASP A 56 5.74 -12.19 0.51
CA ASP A 56 6.17 -13.12 -0.54
C ASP A 56 7.30 -12.52 -1.38
N THR A 57 7.28 -11.20 -1.56
CA THR A 57 8.31 -10.46 -2.28
C THR A 57 8.55 -9.10 -1.63
N VAL A 58 9.80 -8.72 -1.45
CA VAL A 58 10.21 -7.37 -1.05
C VAL A 58 10.93 -6.70 -2.22
N VAL A 59 10.35 -5.60 -2.70
CA VAL A 59 10.97 -4.73 -3.71
C VAL A 59 11.70 -3.61 -2.98
N SER A 60 13.01 -3.74 -2.85
CA SER A 60 13.85 -2.76 -2.15
C SER A 60 14.42 -1.75 -3.13
N VAL A 61 14.22 -0.47 -2.84
CA VAL A 61 14.82 0.66 -3.56
C VAL A 61 15.68 1.43 -2.59
N ASP A 62 16.99 1.25 -2.69
CA ASP A 62 18.00 1.91 -1.88
C ASP A 62 18.68 3.00 -2.71
N HIS A 63 18.28 4.25 -2.47
CA HIS A 63 18.80 5.40 -3.19
C HIS A 63 18.92 6.61 -2.24
N PRO A 64 19.97 7.42 -2.32
CA PRO A 64 20.17 8.58 -1.45
C PRO A 64 18.98 9.56 -1.41
N ALA A 65 18.26 9.74 -2.52
CA ALA A 65 17.07 10.60 -2.58
C ALA A 65 15.88 10.07 -1.78
N LEU A 66 15.93 8.82 -1.33
CA LEU A 66 14.90 8.17 -0.52
C LEU A 66 15.31 8.00 0.95
N ALA A 67 16.46 8.57 1.35
CA ALA A 67 16.95 8.50 2.73
C ALA A 67 16.02 9.24 3.71
N GLU A 68 15.38 10.29 3.22
CA GLU A 68 14.34 11.02 3.94
C GLU A 68 13.09 11.09 3.06
N TYR A 69 11.92 11.24 3.71
CA TYR A 69 10.68 11.36 2.96
C TYR A 69 10.65 12.68 2.18
N LEU A 70 10.73 12.56 0.86
CA LEU A 70 10.50 13.64 -0.11
C LEU A 70 9.37 13.18 -1.04
N PRO A 71 8.22 13.89 -1.06
CA PRO A 71 7.03 13.44 -1.79
C PRO A 71 7.32 13.09 -3.25
N GLU A 72 8.02 13.94 -3.97
CA GLU A 72 8.31 13.75 -5.39
C GLU A 72 9.22 12.53 -5.66
N ALA A 73 10.23 12.33 -4.81
CA ALA A 73 11.14 11.18 -4.94
C ALA A 73 10.42 9.86 -4.65
N TYR A 74 9.63 9.84 -3.58
CA TYR A 74 8.83 8.67 -3.21
C TYR A 74 7.76 8.36 -4.25
N GLU A 75 7.09 9.38 -4.80
CA GLU A 75 6.11 9.20 -5.87
C GLU A 75 6.75 8.57 -7.11
N GLN A 76 7.88 9.09 -7.57
CA GLN A 76 8.59 8.55 -8.74
C GLN A 76 9.04 7.11 -8.51
N ALA A 77 9.62 6.81 -7.36
CA ALA A 77 10.06 5.47 -7.01
C ALA A 77 8.87 4.49 -6.97
N LEU A 78 7.77 4.90 -6.34
CA LEU A 78 6.58 4.05 -6.23
C LEU A 78 5.93 3.83 -7.58
N LEU A 79 5.82 4.85 -8.45
CA LEU A 79 5.32 4.67 -9.81
C LEU A 79 6.16 3.68 -10.62
N ALA A 80 7.49 3.69 -10.45
CA ALA A 80 8.36 2.71 -11.10
C ALA A 80 8.10 1.28 -10.59
N VAL A 81 7.92 1.11 -9.28
CA VAL A 81 7.54 -0.18 -8.68
C VAL A 81 6.18 -0.64 -9.19
N LEU A 82 5.19 0.25 -9.24
CA LEU A 82 3.84 -0.05 -9.73
C LEU A 82 3.86 -0.49 -11.20
N ALA A 83 4.67 0.17 -12.04
CA ALA A 83 4.83 -0.22 -13.43
C ALA A 83 5.45 -1.61 -13.59
N ALA A 84 6.41 -1.96 -12.73
CA ALA A 84 7.09 -3.25 -12.76
C ALA A 84 6.26 -4.40 -12.17
N ARG A 85 5.42 -4.12 -11.16
CA ARG A 85 4.70 -5.15 -10.39
C ARG A 85 3.22 -5.28 -10.75
N SER A 86 2.61 -4.21 -11.25
CA SER A 86 1.18 -4.14 -11.62
C SER A 86 0.25 -4.74 -10.54
N PRO A 87 0.32 -4.25 -9.28
CA PRO A 87 -0.50 -4.80 -8.21
C PRO A 87 -1.99 -4.47 -8.43
N ARG A 88 -2.87 -5.33 -7.90
CA ARG A 88 -4.33 -5.08 -7.85
C ARG A 88 -4.69 -4.04 -6.80
N LEU A 89 -3.97 -4.02 -5.69
CA LEU A 89 -4.21 -3.10 -4.57
C LEU A 89 -2.89 -2.61 -4.00
N VAL A 90 -2.82 -1.31 -3.71
CA VAL A 90 -1.74 -0.69 -2.95
C VAL A 90 -2.27 -0.29 -1.59
N LEU A 91 -1.60 -0.74 -0.52
CA LEU A 91 -1.89 -0.38 0.85
C LEU A 91 -0.83 0.57 1.40
N MET A 92 -1.27 1.64 2.00
CA MET A 92 -0.43 2.61 2.72
C MET A 92 -1.06 2.93 4.07
N SER A 93 -0.25 3.37 5.04
CA SER A 93 -0.79 3.84 6.31
C SER A 93 -1.50 5.19 6.16
N THR A 94 -2.30 5.57 7.16
CA THR A 94 -2.88 6.92 7.28
C THR A 94 -1.92 7.95 7.86
N ALA A 95 -0.62 7.60 8.04
CA ALA A 95 0.43 8.56 8.37
C ALA A 95 0.67 9.54 7.21
N THR A 96 1.40 10.62 7.49
CA THR A 96 1.62 11.70 6.51
C THR A 96 2.12 11.20 5.14
N PRO A 97 3.13 10.31 5.05
CA PRO A 97 3.56 9.82 3.75
C PRO A 97 2.46 9.08 2.97
N GLY A 98 1.68 8.24 3.64
CA GLY A 98 0.62 7.47 2.99
C GLY A 98 -0.53 8.33 2.49
N LEU A 99 -0.93 9.34 3.24
CA LEU A 99 -1.99 10.27 2.82
C LEU A 99 -1.54 11.13 1.63
N ASP A 100 -0.33 11.67 1.69
CA ASP A 100 0.27 12.47 0.63
C ASP A 100 0.40 11.67 -0.68
N LEU A 101 1.06 10.52 -0.59
CA LEU A 101 1.30 9.66 -1.75
C LEU A 101 0.00 9.06 -2.28
N GLY A 102 -0.94 8.70 -1.42
CA GLY A 102 -2.22 8.13 -1.82
C GLY A 102 -2.98 9.04 -2.78
N ALA A 103 -3.08 10.32 -2.45
CA ALA A 103 -3.75 11.31 -3.28
C ALA A 103 -2.99 11.56 -4.61
N ALA A 104 -1.66 11.71 -4.56
CA ALA A 104 -0.84 11.92 -5.74
C ALA A 104 -0.91 10.71 -6.69
N LEU A 105 -0.80 9.50 -6.15
CA LEU A 105 -0.89 8.26 -6.92
C LEU A 105 -2.27 8.03 -7.53
N ALA A 106 -3.36 8.38 -6.83
CA ALA A 106 -4.70 8.26 -7.37
C ALA A 106 -4.83 8.97 -8.72
N VAL A 107 -4.21 10.14 -8.82
CA VAL A 107 -4.17 10.94 -10.07
C VAL A 107 -3.18 10.36 -11.08
N ARG A 108 -1.93 10.14 -10.66
CA ARG A 108 -0.82 9.77 -11.57
C ARG A 108 -0.93 8.33 -12.08
N TRP A 109 -1.31 7.44 -11.21
CA TRP A 109 -1.52 6.04 -11.56
C TRP A 109 -2.96 5.78 -12.08
N GLN A 110 -3.84 6.77 -12.02
CA GLN A 110 -5.25 6.70 -12.46
C GLN A 110 -5.98 5.52 -11.80
N ALA A 111 -5.92 5.46 -10.47
CA ALA A 111 -6.56 4.42 -9.66
C ALA A 111 -7.52 5.02 -8.64
N PRO A 112 -8.66 4.39 -8.35
CA PRO A 112 -9.53 4.81 -7.27
C PRO A 112 -8.79 4.73 -5.92
N LEU A 113 -9.05 5.70 -5.05
CA LEU A 113 -8.50 5.78 -3.70
C LEU A 113 -9.62 5.69 -2.67
N ALA A 114 -9.52 4.74 -1.75
CA ALA A 114 -10.25 4.76 -0.49
C ALA A 114 -9.32 5.26 0.63
N ALA A 115 -9.67 6.36 1.26
CA ALA A 115 -8.89 6.93 2.37
C ALA A 115 -9.56 6.67 3.72
N TYR A 116 -8.76 6.62 4.79
CA TYR A 116 -9.23 6.36 6.16
C TYR A 116 -10.03 5.06 6.29
N VAL A 117 -9.52 4.02 5.65
CA VAL A 117 -10.16 2.71 5.64
C VAL A 117 -9.96 2.03 6.99
N THR A 118 -11.03 1.50 7.55
CA THR A 118 -11.03 0.75 8.80
C THR A 118 -11.24 -0.75 8.59
N LYS A 119 -11.70 -1.15 7.41
CA LYS A 119 -11.91 -2.55 7.04
C LYS A 119 -11.75 -2.72 5.53
N LEU A 120 -11.06 -3.78 5.13
CA LEU A 120 -10.92 -4.21 3.74
C LEU A 120 -11.36 -5.67 3.62
N GLU A 121 -12.14 -5.96 2.61
CA GLU A 121 -12.58 -7.30 2.26
C GLU A 121 -12.39 -7.54 0.77
N ALA A 122 -12.02 -8.76 0.41
CA ALA A 122 -11.93 -9.18 -0.98
C ALA A 122 -12.68 -10.50 -1.14
N ALA A 123 -13.62 -10.52 -2.07
CA ALA A 123 -14.38 -11.69 -2.43
C ALA A 123 -14.78 -11.63 -3.90
N ASP A 124 -14.71 -12.76 -4.59
CA ASP A 124 -15.12 -12.89 -6.00
C ASP A 124 -14.46 -11.86 -6.95
N GLY A 125 -13.21 -11.46 -6.61
CA GLY A 125 -12.45 -10.47 -7.38
C GLY A 125 -12.81 -9.01 -7.08
N ALA A 126 -13.83 -8.73 -6.28
CA ALA A 126 -14.18 -7.40 -5.81
C ALA A 126 -13.40 -7.05 -4.52
N ILE A 127 -13.10 -5.78 -4.34
CA ILE A 127 -12.52 -5.23 -3.10
C ILE A 127 -13.51 -4.22 -2.54
N VAL A 128 -13.91 -4.43 -1.29
CA VAL A 128 -14.79 -3.53 -0.56
C VAL A 128 -14.03 -2.91 0.61
N ALA A 129 -14.03 -1.59 0.66
CA ALA A 129 -13.43 -0.79 1.72
C ALA A 129 -14.51 -0.13 2.58
N THR A 130 -14.40 -0.25 3.89
CA THR A 130 -15.19 0.55 4.83
C THR A 130 -14.33 1.71 5.31
N ALA A 131 -14.73 2.92 5.01
CA ALA A 131 -14.01 4.14 5.37
C ALA A 131 -14.78 4.97 6.39
N ALA A 132 -14.06 5.54 7.37
CA ALA A 132 -14.62 6.47 8.34
C ALA A 132 -14.61 7.89 7.76
N ILE A 133 -15.76 8.49 7.58
CA ILE A 133 -15.92 9.85 7.05
C ILE A 133 -16.60 10.76 8.07
N LEU A 134 -16.56 12.06 7.82
CA LEU A 134 -17.13 13.10 8.70
C LEU A 134 -16.65 12.97 10.16
N GLY A 135 -15.33 12.79 10.35
CA GLY A 135 -14.75 12.61 11.69
C GLY A 135 -15.19 11.31 12.38
N GLY A 136 -15.43 10.27 11.61
CA GLY A 136 -15.84 8.95 12.12
C GLY A 136 -17.33 8.82 12.45
N LYS A 137 -18.13 9.83 12.14
CA LYS A 137 -19.59 9.81 12.41
C LYS A 137 -20.37 8.95 11.42
N VAL A 138 -19.79 8.71 10.24
CA VAL A 138 -20.39 7.90 9.18
C VAL A 138 -19.36 6.90 8.69
N LEU A 139 -19.79 5.67 8.49
CA LEU A 139 -19.01 4.64 7.77
C LEU A 139 -19.54 4.54 6.35
N ALA A 140 -18.66 4.76 5.38
CA ALA A 140 -18.97 4.59 3.98
C ALA A 140 -18.42 3.25 3.51
N GLU A 141 -19.23 2.47 2.82
CA GLU A 141 -18.79 1.25 2.15
C GLU A 141 -18.56 1.57 0.66
N LEU A 142 -17.36 1.29 0.19
CA LEU A 142 -16.86 1.64 -1.13
C LEU A 142 -16.41 0.39 -1.84
N GLU A 143 -16.97 0.10 -3.00
CA GLU A 143 -16.44 -0.93 -3.90
C GLU A 143 -15.34 -0.33 -4.77
N LEU A 144 -14.13 -0.87 -4.66
CA LEU A 144 -12.98 -0.47 -5.45
C LEU A 144 -12.97 -1.23 -6.77
N THR A 145 -13.64 -0.66 -7.76
CA THR A 145 -13.80 -1.24 -9.09
C THR A 145 -12.56 -1.07 -9.97
N GLY A 146 -12.44 -1.90 -11.02
CA GLY A 146 -11.35 -1.82 -11.99
C GLY A 146 -10.19 -2.77 -11.66
N GLU A 147 -9.08 -2.59 -12.36
CA GLU A 147 -7.91 -3.50 -12.31
C GLU A 147 -6.88 -3.11 -11.25
N LYS A 148 -7.01 -1.95 -10.67
CA LYS A 148 -6.06 -1.38 -9.70
C LYS A 148 -6.77 -0.44 -8.74
N ALA A 149 -6.32 -0.39 -7.50
CA ALA A 149 -6.87 0.46 -6.46
C ALA A 149 -5.82 0.85 -5.42
N ILE A 150 -6.12 1.88 -4.65
CA ILE A 150 -5.30 2.36 -3.53
C ILE A 150 -6.18 2.45 -2.29
N ALA A 151 -5.66 2.05 -1.15
CA ALA A 151 -6.29 2.27 0.14
C ALA A 151 -5.27 2.79 1.17
N THR A 152 -5.68 3.79 1.95
CA THR A 152 -4.95 4.20 3.16
C THR A 152 -5.72 3.71 4.39
N VAL A 153 -5.03 2.96 5.25
CA VAL A 153 -5.62 2.20 6.36
C VAL A 153 -5.06 2.65 7.71
#